data_3ab4e5ed92d2e806c9bc026d334216be
#
_entry.id   3ab4e5ed92d2e806c9bc026d334216be
#
_cell.length_a   1.000
_cell.length_b   1.000
_cell.length_c   1.000
_cell.angle_alpha   90.00
_cell.angle_beta   90.00
_cell.angle_gamma   90.00
#
_symmetry.space_group_name_H-M   'P 1'
#
loop_
_entity.id
_entity.type
_entity.pdbx_description
1 polymer ?
#
loop_
_entity_poly.entity_id
_entity_poly.type
_entity_poly.pdbx_seq_one_letter_code
_entity_poly.pdbx_strand_id
1 'polypeptide(L)'
;YTTLFRSEPVSCFLVRIEDNMESISRGINAALQLSKRGGGVALLLSNLRELGAPIKHIENQSSGVIPVMKLLEDSFSYANQLGARQGAGAVYLNAHHPDILRFLDTKRENADEKIRIKSLALGVVIPDITFELAKQKAQMALFSPYDVERVYGKPFADISVTEHYDEMVADDRIKKTYIDARKFFTTIAELQFESGYPYIVFEDTVNRANPIEGRVTMSNLCSEILQVQEPSAYNEDLTYAHVGRDISCNLGSLNIAKAMDGGLGHTVETAIRALTSVAEHTSINAVPSIRRANEEGHAIGL
;
A
#
# COMPACT_ATOMS: atom_id res chain seq x y z
N TYR A 1 6.02 -4.50 25.13
CA TYR A 1 6.91 -5.37 24.33
C TYR A 1 7.94 -4.55 23.53
N THR A 2 7.55 -3.45 22.94
CA THR A 2 8.43 -2.61 22.08
C THR A 2 9.50 -1.86 22.89
N THR A 3 9.20 -1.40 24.06
CA THR A 3 10.14 -0.67 24.93
C THR A 3 11.24 -1.55 25.55
N LEU A 4 10.98 -2.83 25.76
CA LEU A 4 11.95 -3.79 26.30
C LEU A 4 13.10 -4.10 25.31
N PHE A 5 12.90 -3.91 24.00
CA PHE A 5 13.85 -4.29 22.96
C PHE A 5 14.42 -3.11 22.17
N ARG A 6 14.33 -1.88 22.67
CA ARG A 6 14.77 -0.65 22.00
C ARG A 6 14.12 -0.45 20.61
N SER A 7 12.89 -0.91 20.43
CA SER A 7 12.09 -0.63 19.25
C SER A 7 11.22 0.61 19.45
N GLU A 8 10.86 1.27 18.36
CA GLU A 8 9.93 2.40 18.42
C GLU A 8 8.53 1.88 18.80
N PRO A 9 7.77 2.63 19.62
CA PRO A 9 6.45 2.18 20.06
C PRO A 9 5.36 2.28 18.97
N VAL A 10 5.60 2.99 17.88
CA VAL A 10 4.70 3.04 16.70
C VAL A 10 4.76 1.72 15.93
N SER A 11 3.60 1.18 15.55
CA SER A 11 3.49 -0.18 15.06
C SER A 11 3.14 -0.33 13.57
N CYS A 12 2.55 0.69 12.94
CA CYS A 12 2.07 0.58 11.55
C CYS A 12 2.57 1.73 10.70
N PHE A 13 3.08 1.37 9.51
CA PHE A 13 3.63 2.31 8.54
C PHE A 13 3.11 2.00 7.14
N LEU A 14 2.78 3.04 6.38
CA LEU A 14 2.42 2.95 4.98
C LEU A 14 3.40 3.83 4.20
N VAL A 15 4.00 3.26 3.17
CA VAL A 15 5.02 3.90 2.34
C VAL A 15 4.56 3.88 0.90
N ARG A 16 4.63 5.03 0.25
CA ARG A 16 4.30 5.17 -1.17
C ARG A 16 5.58 5.05 -2.02
N ILE A 17 5.47 4.31 -3.12
CA ILE A 17 6.55 4.16 -4.10
C ILE A 17 6.10 4.75 -5.44
N GLU A 18 6.95 5.59 -6.03
CA GLU A 18 6.78 6.18 -7.36
C GLU A 18 7.62 5.43 -8.40
N ASP A 19 7.29 5.60 -9.68
CA ASP A 19 7.88 4.85 -10.80
C ASP A 19 9.28 5.35 -11.21
N ASN A 20 10.19 5.36 -10.26
CA ASN A 20 11.60 5.63 -10.50
C ASN A 20 12.48 4.81 -9.53
N MET A 21 13.74 4.60 -9.91
CA MET A 21 14.65 3.72 -9.18
C MET A 21 14.99 4.25 -7.78
N GLU A 22 15.04 5.57 -7.63
CA GLU A 22 15.33 6.24 -6.38
C GLU A 22 14.20 5.99 -5.36
N SER A 23 12.94 6.13 -5.78
CA SER A 23 11.78 5.84 -4.95
C SER A 23 11.67 4.36 -4.58
N ILE A 24 11.91 3.45 -5.54
CA ILE A 24 11.95 2.00 -5.27
C ILE A 24 13.05 1.67 -4.24
N SER A 25 14.26 2.21 -4.43
CA SER A 25 15.39 1.99 -3.51
C SER A 25 15.10 2.52 -2.12
N ARG A 26 14.48 3.70 -2.02
CA ARG A 26 14.04 4.29 -0.75
C ARG A 26 12.91 3.51 -0.10
N GLY A 27 11.97 2.98 -0.87
CA GLY A 27 10.92 2.10 -0.36
C GLY A 27 11.48 0.82 0.26
N ILE A 28 12.46 0.19 -0.38
CA ILE A 28 13.16 -0.98 0.16
C ILE A 28 13.92 -0.63 1.43
N ASN A 29 14.65 0.50 1.44
CA ASN A 29 15.34 0.99 2.63
C ASN A 29 14.35 1.26 3.77
N ALA A 30 13.22 1.90 3.50
CA ALA A 30 12.17 2.15 4.48
C ALA A 30 11.62 0.84 5.06
N ALA A 31 11.35 -0.17 4.21
CA ALA A 31 10.91 -1.49 4.66
C ALA A 31 11.89 -2.11 5.66
N LEU A 32 13.20 -2.09 5.35
CA LEU A 32 14.26 -2.59 6.25
C LEU A 32 14.32 -1.81 7.58
N GLN A 33 14.33 -0.48 7.51
CA GLN A 33 14.50 0.37 8.69
C GLN A 33 13.29 0.35 9.63
N LEU A 34 12.08 0.27 9.07
CA LEU A 34 10.84 0.25 9.84
C LEU A 34 10.56 -1.14 10.41
N SER A 35 10.78 -2.21 9.63
CA SER A 35 10.67 -3.60 10.09
C SER A 35 11.63 -3.89 11.24
N LYS A 36 12.89 -3.49 11.12
CA LYS A 36 13.90 -3.59 12.19
C LYS A 36 13.43 -2.96 13.51
N ARG A 37 12.59 -1.92 13.45
CA ARG A 37 12.07 -1.20 14.63
C ARG A 37 10.78 -1.81 15.19
N GLY A 38 10.27 -2.85 14.55
CA GLY A 38 9.12 -3.58 15.05
C GLY A 38 7.80 -3.26 14.38
N GLY A 39 7.81 -2.41 13.37
CA GLY A 39 6.61 -2.00 12.65
C GLY A 39 6.23 -2.94 11.51
N GLY A 40 4.92 -3.13 11.31
CA GLY A 40 4.39 -3.66 10.06
C GLY A 40 4.38 -2.57 8.99
N VAL A 41 4.80 -2.90 7.77
CA VAL A 41 4.93 -1.91 6.68
C VAL A 41 4.10 -2.33 5.48
N ALA A 42 3.27 -1.43 4.98
CA ALA A 42 2.59 -1.60 3.70
C ALA A 42 3.19 -0.66 2.65
N LEU A 43 3.28 -1.14 1.39
CA LEU A 43 3.84 -0.37 0.29
C LEU A 43 2.87 -0.35 -0.90
N LEU A 44 2.70 0.84 -1.49
CA LEU A 44 1.88 1.02 -2.69
C LEU A 44 2.72 0.77 -3.93
N LEU A 45 2.28 -0.15 -4.79
CA LEU A 45 2.96 -0.49 -6.04
C LEU A 45 2.19 -0.04 -7.29
N SER A 46 1.00 0.55 -7.13
CA SER A 46 0.10 0.91 -8.24
C SER A 46 0.70 1.91 -9.23
N ASN A 47 1.69 2.69 -8.82
CA ASN A 47 2.34 3.66 -9.69
C ASN A 47 3.48 3.07 -10.52
N LEU A 48 3.97 1.89 -10.16
CA LEU A 48 5.04 1.23 -10.91
C LEU A 48 4.54 0.79 -12.28
N ARG A 49 5.38 0.97 -13.31
CA ARG A 49 5.05 0.50 -14.64
C ARG A 49 4.98 -1.02 -14.72
N GLU A 50 4.10 -1.50 -15.57
CA GLU A 50 3.86 -2.92 -15.80
C GLU A 50 5.04 -3.64 -16.47
N LEU A 51 4.99 -4.97 -16.46
CA LEU A 51 5.90 -5.81 -17.25
C LEU A 51 5.85 -5.43 -18.72
N GLY A 52 7.02 -5.23 -19.33
CA GLY A 52 7.16 -4.89 -20.74
C GLY A 52 6.91 -3.41 -21.06
N ALA A 53 6.64 -2.57 -20.08
CA ALA A 53 6.60 -1.13 -20.31
C ALA A 53 7.96 -0.58 -20.75
N PRO A 54 8.02 0.55 -21.47
CA PRO A 54 9.28 1.10 -21.95
C PRO A 54 10.12 1.69 -20.81
N ILE A 55 11.44 1.54 -20.92
CA ILE A 55 12.43 2.27 -20.12
C ILE A 55 13.34 3.03 -21.06
N LYS A 56 13.52 4.32 -20.85
CA LYS A 56 14.30 5.20 -21.73
C LYS A 56 13.89 5.07 -23.22
N HIS A 57 12.58 4.98 -23.47
CA HIS A 57 11.96 4.79 -24.79
C HIS A 57 12.30 3.44 -25.48
N ILE A 58 12.84 2.47 -24.77
CA ILE A 58 13.07 1.11 -25.27
C ILE A 58 11.95 0.22 -24.75
N GLU A 59 11.16 -0.35 -25.66
CA GLU A 59 10.04 -1.24 -25.33
C GLU A 59 10.51 -2.55 -24.68
N ASN A 60 9.62 -3.17 -23.91
CA ASN A 60 9.82 -4.48 -23.28
C ASN A 60 11.01 -4.52 -22.29
N GLN A 61 11.32 -3.42 -21.62
CA GLN A 61 12.44 -3.35 -20.67
C GLN A 61 12.00 -3.51 -19.22
N SER A 62 10.80 -3.08 -18.86
CA SER A 62 10.30 -3.18 -17.48
C SER A 62 10.06 -4.63 -17.08
N SER A 63 10.48 -4.99 -15.88
CA SER A 63 10.20 -6.29 -15.27
C SER A 63 8.88 -6.33 -14.48
N GLY A 64 8.18 -5.20 -14.37
CA GLY A 64 6.90 -5.07 -13.65
C GLY A 64 7.06 -5.11 -12.13
N VAL A 65 5.95 -5.32 -11.43
CA VAL A 65 5.88 -5.23 -9.96
C VAL A 65 6.46 -6.45 -9.22
N ILE A 66 6.49 -7.64 -9.85
CA ILE A 66 6.86 -8.89 -9.15
C ILE A 66 8.30 -8.89 -8.61
N PRO A 67 9.32 -8.44 -9.35
CA PRO A 67 10.69 -8.36 -8.81
C PRO A 67 10.80 -7.40 -7.61
N VAL A 68 10.06 -6.30 -7.61
CA VAL A 68 10.01 -5.37 -6.46
C VAL A 68 9.38 -6.06 -5.25
N MET A 69 8.31 -6.84 -5.45
CA MET A 69 7.71 -7.65 -4.38
C MET A 69 8.71 -8.63 -3.78
N LYS A 70 9.55 -9.29 -4.61
CA LYS A 70 10.60 -10.20 -4.14
C LYS A 70 11.63 -9.48 -3.27
N LEU A 71 12.12 -8.33 -3.71
CA LEU A 71 13.05 -7.51 -2.93
C LEU A 71 12.47 -7.10 -1.57
N LEU A 72 11.18 -6.75 -1.55
CA LEU A 72 10.47 -6.41 -0.31
C LEU A 72 10.30 -7.65 0.60
N GLU A 73 9.91 -8.79 0.05
CA GLU A 73 9.79 -10.05 0.79
C GLU A 73 11.10 -10.43 1.49
N ASP A 74 12.20 -10.39 0.74
CA ASP A 74 13.55 -10.68 1.26
C ASP A 74 13.97 -9.65 2.33
N SER A 75 13.61 -8.38 2.13
CA SER A 75 13.88 -7.30 3.09
C SER A 75 13.17 -7.54 4.43
N PHE A 76 11.91 -7.94 4.41
CA PHE A 76 11.16 -8.27 5.64
C PHE A 76 11.65 -9.56 6.28
N SER A 77 12.04 -10.55 5.49
CA SER A 77 12.63 -11.78 5.97
C SER A 77 13.96 -11.54 6.68
N TYR A 78 14.79 -10.63 6.14
CA TYR A 78 16.07 -10.26 6.73
C TYR A 78 15.94 -9.39 7.97
N ALA A 79 15.09 -8.34 7.90
CA ALA A 79 14.93 -7.37 8.99
C ALA A 79 13.89 -7.85 10.01
N ASN A 80 14.10 -9.03 10.58
CA ASN A 80 13.28 -9.50 11.69
C ASN A 80 13.65 -8.77 13.00
N GLN A 81 12.72 -8.73 13.94
CA GLN A 81 12.84 -8.00 15.21
C GLN A 81 13.64 -8.82 16.23
N LEU A 82 14.95 -8.99 16.02
CA LEU A 82 15.86 -9.68 16.94
C LEU A 82 15.37 -11.09 17.35
N GLY A 83 14.64 -11.77 16.47
CA GLY A 83 14.07 -13.10 16.77
C GLY A 83 12.78 -13.08 17.58
N ALA A 84 12.32 -11.92 18.08
CA ALA A 84 11.08 -11.80 18.84
C ALA A 84 9.82 -11.77 17.95
N ARG A 85 9.93 -11.22 16.76
CA ARG A 85 8.89 -11.18 15.72
C ARG A 85 9.52 -11.28 14.33
N GLN A 86 8.87 -11.97 13.41
CA GLN A 86 9.25 -11.89 12.00
C GLN A 86 8.85 -10.52 11.43
N GLY A 87 9.66 -9.99 10.50
CA GLY A 87 9.28 -8.83 9.73
C GLY A 87 8.00 -9.11 8.94
N ALA A 88 7.09 -8.15 8.89
CA ALA A 88 5.80 -8.30 8.23
C ALA A 88 5.54 -7.12 7.29
N GLY A 89 5.18 -7.43 6.05
CA GLY A 89 4.89 -6.47 5.02
C GLY A 89 3.63 -6.79 4.23
N ALA A 90 3.02 -5.75 3.67
CA ALA A 90 1.95 -5.85 2.69
C ALA A 90 2.30 -5.02 1.45
N VAL A 91 1.75 -5.41 0.31
CA VAL A 91 1.83 -4.65 -0.93
C VAL A 91 0.44 -4.46 -1.52
N TYR A 92 0.18 -3.25 -2.00
CA TYR A 92 -1.11 -2.86 -2.57
C TYR A 92 -0.98 -2.55 -4.05
N LEU A 93 -1.94 -3.06 -4.83
CA LEU A 93 -2.02 -2.82 -6.26
C LEU A 93 -3.47 -2.46 -6.66
N ASN A 94 -3.62 -1.50 -7.58
CA ASN A 94 -4.93 -1.17 -8.14
C ASN A 94 -5.44 -2.28 -9.05
N ALA A 95 -6.73 -2.58 -9.00
CA ALA A 95 -7.38 -3.62 -9.80
C ALA A 95 -7.22 -3.41 -11.32
N HIS A 96 -7.04 -2.17 -11.76
CA HIS A 96 -6.85 -1.81 -13.16
C HIS A 96 -5.38 -1.71 -13.60
N HIS A 97 -4.44 -2.18 -12.77
CA HIS A 97 -3.03 -2.29 -13.14
C HIS A 97 -2.81 -3.50 -14.07
N PRO A 98 -2.00 -3.38 -15.14
CA PRO A 98 -1.79 -4.49 -16.10
C PRO A 98 -1.19 -5.76 -15.48
N ASP A 99 -0.38 -5.65 -14.44
CA ASP A 99 0.20 -6.81 -13.74
C ASP A 99 -0.74 -7.46 -12.71
N ILE A 100 -2.01 -7.02 -12.59
CA ILE A 100 -2.91 -7.45 -11.49
C ILE A 100 -3.10 -8.98 -11.42
N LEU A 101 -3.28 -9.65 -12.53
CA LEU A 101 -3.45 -11.12 -12.54
C LEU A 101 -2.15 -11.82 -12.09
N ARG A 102 -1.00 -11.36 -12.60
CA ARG A 102 0.31 -11.89 -12.18
C ARG A 102 0.59 -11.64 -10.70
N PHE A 103 0.20 -10.47 -10.19
CA PHE A 103 0.28 -10.11 -8.76
C PHE A 103 -0.55 -11.09 -7.91
N LEU A 104 -1.77 -11.38 -8.29
CA LEU A 104 -2.63 -12.36 -7.61
C LEU A 104 -2.04 -13.77 -7.68
N ASP A 105 -1.55 -14.19 -8.83
CA ASP A 105 -0.98 -15.53 -9.04
C ASP A 105 0.23 -15.82 -8.15
N THR A 106 0.92 -14.80 -7.63
CA THR A 106 2.04 -15.00 -6.69
C THR A 106 1.65 -15.72 -5.40
N LYS A 107 0.36 -15.74 -5.04
CA LYS A 107 -0.17 -16.39 -3.82
C LYS A 107 -0.83 -17.73 -4.06
N ARG A 108 -0.95 -18.19 -5.31
CA ARG A 108 -1.51 -19.53 -5.56
C ARG A 108 -0.62 -20.63 -5.00
N GLU A 109 -1.24 -21.72 -4.53
CA GLU A 109 -0.51 -22.87 -3.99
C GLU A 109 0.47 -23.48 -5.00
N ASN A 110 0.11 -23.48 -6.27
CA ASN A 110 0.90 -24.02 -7.39
C ASN A 110 1.69 -22.96 -8.15
N ALA A 111 1.89 -21.77 -7.58
CA ALA A 111 2.70 -20.72 -8.20
C ALA A 111 4.13 -21.19 -8.46
N ASP A 112 4.70 -20.79 -9.60
CA ASP A 112 6.14 -21.00 -9.87
C ASP A 112 6.97 -20.35 -8.75
N GLU A 113 7.94 -21.09 -8.20
CA GLU A 113 8.79 -20.61 -7.11
C GLU A 113 9.54 -19.30 -7.46
N LYS A 114 9.75 -19.03 -8.74
CA LYS A 114 10.37 -17.77 -9.20
C LYS A 114 9.52 -16.54 -8.93
N ILE A 115 8.19 -16.69 -8.94
CA ILE A 115 7.25 -15.59 -8.73
C ILE A 115 6.52 -15.69 -7.40
N ARG A 116 6.58 -16.83 -6.73
CA ARG A 116 5.83 -17.10 -5.51
C ARG A 116 6.22 -16.14 -4.39
N ILE A 117 5.23 -15.53 -3.77
CA ILE A 117 5.36 -14.65 -2.60
C ILE A 117 4.76 -15.36 -1.39
N LYS A 118 5.58 -15.69 -0.40
CA LYS A 118 5.19 -16.49 0.77
C LYS A 118 4.72 -15.62 1.94
N SER A 119 5.49 -14.59 2.27
CA SER A 119 5.34 -13.83 3.51
C SER A 119 4.67 -12.46 3.38
N LEU A 120 4.63 -11.85 2.19
CA LEU A 120 3.92 -10.59 2.01
C LEU A 120 2.41 -10.79 1.98
N ALA A 121 1.66 -9.95 2.68
CA ALA A 121 0.23 -9.79 2.46
C ALA A 121 -0.02 -9.04 1.16
N LEU A 122 -1.08 -9.42 0.44
CA LEU A 122 -1.52 -8.72 -0.76
C LEU A 122 -2.78 -7.93 -0.46
N GLY A 123 -2.85 -6.70 -0.98
CA GLY A 123 -4.05 -5.89 -0.99
C GLY A 123 -4.39 -5.43 -2.41
N VAL A 124 -5.66 -5.38 -2.73
CA VAL A 124 -6.17 -4.87 -4.01
C VAL A 124 -7.06 -3.67 -3.76
N VAL A 125 -6.75 -2.56 -4.41
CA VAL A 125 -7.56 -1.35 -4.40
C VAL A 125 -8.54 -1.44 -5.57
N ILE A 126 -9.84 -1.52 -5.28
CA ILE A 126 -10.88 -1.80 -6.27
C ILE A 126 -11.79 -0.57 -6.44
N PRO A 127 -11.77 0.10 -7.61
CA PRO A 127 -12.71 1.16 -7.98
C PRO A 127 -14.14 0.63 -8.16
N ASP A 128 -15.14 1.48 -7.94
CA ASP A 128 -16.56 1.14 -8.10
C ASP A 128 -16.89 0.66 -9.53
N ILE A 129 -16.29 1.27 -10.55
CA ILE A 129 -16.47 0.86 -11.95
C ILE A 129 -16.16 -0.63 -12.19
N THR A 130 -15.22 -1.22 -11.43
CA THR A 130 -14.88 -2.65 -11.55
C THR A 130 -16.08 -3.54 -11.21
N PHE A 131 -16.85 -3.17 -10.16
CA PHE A 131 -18.07 -3.88 -9.78
C PHE A 131 -19.18 -3.70 -10.79
N GLU A 132 -19.31 -2.50 -11.37
CA GLU A 132 -20.30 -2.22 -12.41
C GLU A 132 -20.06 -3.06 -13.67
N LEU A 133 -18.80 -3.10 -14.14
CA LEU A 133 -18.39 -3.93 -15.27
C LEU A 133 -18.63 -5.43 -15.01
N ALA A 134 -18.37 -5.90 -13.80
CA ALA A 134 -18.64 -7.30 -13.43
C ALA A 134 -20.14 -7.63 -13.42
N LYS A 135 -20.98 -6.71 -12.93
CA LYS A 135 -22.45 -6.85 -13.02
C LYS A 135 -22.93 -6.96 -14.46
N GLN A 136 -22.36 -6.16 -15.34
CA GLN A 136 -22.69 -6.14 -16.77
C GLN A 136 -22.08 -7.32 -17.54
N LYS A 137 -21.24 -8.15 -16.91
CA LYS A 137 -20.45 -9.21 -17.55
C LYS A 137 -19.56 -8.67 -18.67
N ALA A 138 -19.03 -7.46 -18.48
CA ALA A 138 -18.20 -6.76 -19.44
C ALA A 138 -16.71 -7.06 -19.23
N GLN A 139 -15.93 -6.69 -20.24
CA GLN A 139 -14.48 -6.61 -20.11
C GLN A 139 -14.10 -5.37 -19.31
N MET A 140 -13.09 -5.46 -18.46
CA MET A 140 -12.46 -4.31 -17.79
C MET A 140 -11.11 -4.01 -18.41
N ALA A 141 -10.83 -2.75 -18.65
CA ALA A 141 -9.54 -2.27 -19.12
C ALA A 141 -8.53 -2.24 -17.97
N LEU A 142 -7.31 -2.64 -18.25
CA LEU A 142 -6.14 -2.45 -17.42
C LEU A 142 -5.26 -1.39 -18.10
N PHE A 143 -4.81 -0.38 -17.37
CA PHE A 143 -4.17 0.80 -17.91
C PHE A 143 -2.69 0.87 -17.52
N SER A 144 -1.80 1.16 -18.48
CA SER A 144 -0.39 1.42 -18.19
C SER A 144 -0.21 2.61 -17.26
N PRO A 145 0.33 2.43 -16.02
CA PRO A 145 0.56 3.54 -15.10
C PRO A 145 1.48 4.61 -15.70
N TYR A 146 2.49 4.17 -16.45
CA TYR A 146 3.43 5.06 -17.14
C TYR A 146 2.75 5.98 -18.15
N ASP A 147 1.82 5.46 -18.95
CA ASP A 147 1.11 6.27 -19.93
C ASP A 147 0.06 7.17 -19.26
N VAL A 148 -0.63 6.68 -18.23
CA VAL A 148 -1.59 7.48 -17.47
C VAL A 148 -0.88 8.68 -16.84
N GLU A 149 0.26 8.49 -16.20
CA GLU A 149 1.03 9.60 -15.62
C GLU A 149 1.46 10.62 -16.68
N ARG A 150 1.87 10.18 -17.87
CA ARG A 150 2.24 11.08 -18.99
C ARG A 150 1.05 11.87 -19.52
N VAL A 151 -0.14 11.29 -19.54
CA VAL A 151 -1.35 11.95 -20.07
C VAL A 151 -1.95 12.92 -19.05
N TYR A 152 -2.05 12.50 -17.79
CA TYR A 152 -2.71 13.28 -16.73
C TYR A 152 -1.76 14.15 -15.91
N GLY A 153 -0.45 13.95 -16.01
CA GLY A 153 0.56 14.65 -15.20
C GLY A 153 0.50 14.30 -13.71
N LYS A 154 -0.13 13.17 -13.38
CA LYS A 154 -0.27 12.65 -12.00
C LYS A 154 -0.06 11.13 -12.01
N PRO A 155 0.55 10.56 -10.96
CA PRO A 155 0.68 9.12 -10.79
C PRO A 155 -0.66 8.39 -10.87
N PHE A 156 -0.66 7.16 -11.34
CA PHE A 156 -1.88 6.37 -11.55
C PHE A 156 -2.76 6.25 -10.31
N ALA A 157 -2.18 6.05 -9.13
CA ALA A 157 -2.93 5.94 -7.88
C ALA A 157 -3.67 7.24 -7.48
N ASP A 158 -3.28 8.40 -8.02
CA ASP A 158 -3.92 9.68 -7.74
C ASP A 158 -5.08 9.99 -8.71
N ILE A 159 -5.33 9.11 -9.69
CA ILE A 159 -6.42 9.22 -10.65
C ILE A 159 -7.60 8.37 -10.17
N SER A 160 -8.79 8.93 -10.15
CA SER A 160 -10.02 8.15 -9.97
C SER A 160 -10.31 7.35 -11.23
N VAL A 161 -10.07 6.04 -11.16
CA VAL A 161 -10.36 5.17 -12.31
C VAL A 161 -11.85 5.19 -12.64
N THR A 162 -12.73 5.22 -11.64
CA THR A 162 -14.18 5.28 -11.85
C THR A 162 -14.58 6.53 -12.63
N GLU A 163 -14.07 7.70 -12.26
CA GLU A 163 -14.44 8.97 -12.91
C GLU A 163 -13.86 9.13 -14.32
N HIS A 164 -12.66 8.57 -14.57
CA HIS A 164 -11.94 8.75 -15.83
C HIS A 164 -11.91 7.49 -16.72
N TYR A 165 -12.68 6.44 -16.36
CA TYR A 165 -12.61 5.15 -17.05
C TYR A 165 -12.83 5.26 -18.56
N ASP A 166 -13.93 5.89 -18.98
CA ASP A 166 -14.30 6.01 -20.38
C ASP A 166 -13.31 6.91 -21.16
N GLU A 167 -12.80 7.97 -20.51
CA GLU A 167 -11.78 8.83 -21.09
C GLU A 167 -10.47 8.06 -21.33
N MET A 168 -10.01 7.29 -20.32
CA MET A 168 -8.81 6.47 -20.45
C MET A 168 -8.96 5.35 -21.48
N VAL A 169 -10.17 4.76 -21.58
CA VAL A 169 -10.47 3.75 -22.63
C VAL A 169 -10.41 4.36 -24.02
N ALA A 170 -10.93 5.58 -24.21
CA ALA A 170 -10.96 6.26 -25.49
C ALA A 170 -9.62 6.87 -25.89
N ASP A 171 -8.68 7.10 -24.98
CA ASP A 171 -7.40 7.74 -25.26
C ASP A 171 -6.37 6.74 -25.80
N ASP A 172 -6.01 6.86 -27.09
CA ASP A 172 -5.04 5.99 -27.75
C ASP A 172 -3.59 6.17 -27.24
N ARG A 173 -3.30 7.21 -26.49
CA ARG A 173 -1.99 7.44 -25.87
C ARG A 173 -1.76 6.57 -24.65
N ILE A 174 -2.82 6.00 -24.08
CA ILE A 174 -2.77 5.10 -22.94
C ILE A 174 -2.85 3.66 -23.44
N LYS A 175 -1.77 2.90 -23.25
CA LYS A 175 -1.75 1.47 -23.51
C LYS A 175 -2.69 0.75 -22.54
N LYS A 176 -3.52 -0.13 -23.07
CA LYS A 176 -4.49 -0.89 -22.30
C LYS A 176 -4.59 -2.34 -22.77
N THR A 177 -4.92 -3.20 -21.83
CA THR A 177 -5.29 -4.59 -22.06
C THR A 177 -6.65 -4.85 -21.42
N TYR A 178 -7.32 -5.92 -21.79
CA TYR A 178 -8.66 -6.19 -21.30
C TYR A 178 -8.74 -7.58 -20.67
N ILE A 179 -9.47 -7.69 -19.56
CA ILE A 179 -9.79 -8.94 -18.88
C ILE A 179 -11.29 -9.01 -18.58
N ASP A 180 -11.83 -10.18 -18.40
CA ASP A 180 -13.20 -10.38 -17.96
C ASP A 180 -13.36 -9.93 -16.50
N ALA A 181 -14.19 -8.92 -16.24
CA ALA A 181 -14.37 -8.34 -14.91
C ALA A 181 -15.00 -9.33 -13.94
N ARG A 182 -15.91 -10.20 -14.37
CA ARG A 182 -16.52 -11.22 -13.51
C ARG A 182 -15.53 -12.31 -13.14
N LYS A 183 -14.73 -12.76 -14.12
CA LYS A 183 -13.66 -13.74 -13.88
C LYS A 183 -12.62 -13.20 -12.92
N PHE A 184 -12.31 -11.90 -12.98
CA PHE A 184 -11.43 -11.25 -12.01
C PHE A 184 -11.93 -11.43 -10.57
N PHE A 185 -13.21 -11.17 -10.28
CA PHE A 185 -13.76 -11.39 -8.93
C PHE A 185 -13.81 -12.87 -8.55
N THR A 186 -14.06 -13.78 -9.50
CA THR A 186 -13.97 -15.23 -9.25
C THR A 186 -12.55 -15.61 -8.83
N THR A 187 -11.53 -15.09 -9.54
CA THR A 187 -10.12 -15.31 -9.20
C THR A 187 -9.77 -14.79 -7.79
N ILE A 188 -10.28 -13.61 -7.42
CA ILE A 188 -10.11 -13.08 -6.05
C ILE A 188 -10.73 -14.01 -5.02
N ALA A 189 -11.98 -14.44 -5.23
CA ALA A 189 -12.69 -15.31 -4.28
C ALA A 189 -12.00 -16.67 -4.10
N GLU A 190 -11.56 -17.29 -5.20
CA GLU A 190 -10.76 -18.53 -5.17
C GLU A 190 -9.46 -18.32 -4.36
N LEU A 191 -8.73 -17.25 -4.65
CA LEU A 191 -7.47 -16.98 -3.98
C LEU A 191 -7.64 -16.64 -2.49
N GLN A 192 -8.71 -15.94 -2.12
CA GLN A 192 -9.05 -15.69 -0.72
C GLN A 192 -9.38 -16.99 0.01
N PHE A 193 -10.04 -17.94 -0.65
CA PHE A 193 -10.30 -19.27 -0.10
C PHE A 193 -9.00 -20.08 0.09
N GLU A 194 -8.08 -20.02 -0.89
CA GLU A 194 -6.80 -20.75 -0.85
C GLU A 194 -5.82 -20.16 0.19
N SER A 195 -5.71 -18.83 0.26
CA SER A 195 -4.59 -18.14 0.94
C SER A 195 -5.01 -17.11 1.99
N GLY A 196 -6.27 -16.71 2.05
CA GLY A 196 -6.75 -15.58 2.85
C GLY A 196 -6.47 -14.21 2.22
N TYR A 197 -5.84 -14.14 1.05
CA TYR A 197 -5.50 -12.91 0.33
C TYR A 197 -6.19 -12.85 -1.03
N PRO A 198 -6.32 -11.66 -1.64
CA PRO A 198 -5.92 -10.34 -1.16
C PRO A 198 -6.90 -9.73 -0.16
N TYR A 199 -6.45 -8.76 0.64
CA TYR A 199 -7.34 -7.77 1.25
C TYR A 199 -7.93 -6.87 0.19
N ILE A 200 -9.10 -6.28 0.46
CA ILE A 200 -9.80 -5.42 -0.50
C ILE A 200 -9.99 -4.04 0.11
N VAL A 201 -9.60 -3.01 -0.65
CA VAL A 201 -9.92 -1.61 -0.37
C VAL A 201 -10.93 -1.14 -1.40
N PHE A 202 -12.10 -0.72 -0.95
CA PHE A 202 -13.16 -0.14 -1.78
C PHE A 202 -12.83 1.34 -2.04
N GLU A 203 -12.10 1.60 -3.11
CA GLU A 203 -11.43 2.86 -3.40
C GLU A 203 -12.36 4.07 -3.31
N ASP A 204 -13.47 4.04 -4.05
CA ASP A 204 -14.38 5.19 -4.11
C ASP A 204 -15.18 5.36 -2.81
N THR A 205 -15.55 4.26 -2.15
CA THR A 205 -16.24 4.33 -0.85
C THR A 205 -15.36 4.97 0.20
N VAL A 206 -14.08 4.59 0.28
CA VAL A 206 -13.11 5.18 1.19
C VAL A 206 -12.93 6.66 0.90
N ASN A 207 -12.76 7.03 -0.36
CA ASN A 207 -12.52 8.41 -0.76
C ASN A 207 -13.75 9.31 -0.59
N ARG A 208 -14.97 8.79 -0.76
CA ARG A 208 -16.20 9.52 -0.42
C ARG A 208 -16.36 9.78 1.08
N ALA A 209 -15.86 8.87 1.91
CA ALA A 209 -15.90 8.99 3.37
C ALA A 209 -14.72 9.77 3.97
N ASN A 210 -13.67 10.00 3.19
CA ASN A 210 -12.47 10.66 3.65
C ASN A 210 -12.73 12.14 3.97
N PRO A 211 -12.51 12.59 5.22
CA PRO A 211 -12.74 13.98 5.62
C PRO A 211 -11.55 14.90 5.34
N ILE A 212 -10.41 14.35 4.88
CA ILE A 212 -9.17 15.08 4.69
C ILE A 212 -8.95 15.34 3.20
N GLU A 213 -8.48 16.53 2.84
CA GLU A 213 -8.12 16.85 1.46
C GLU A 213 -7.05 15.90 0.92
N GLY A 214 -7.28 15.37 -0.28
CA GLY A 214 -6.42 14.41 -0.96
C GLY A 214 -7.09 13.07 -1.16
N ARG A 215 -6.32 12.08 -1.64
CA ARG A 215 -6.82 10.76 -2.00
C ARG A 215 -6.17 9.67 -1.16
N VAL A 216 -7.01 8.78 -0.62
CA VAL A 216 -6.56 7.53 0.00
C VAL A 216 -6.29 6.51 -1.11
N THR A 217 -5.08 5.99 -1.19
CA THR A 217 -4.61 5.14 -2.29
C THR A 217 -4.28 3.71 -1.87
N MET A 218 -4.20 3.46 -0.57
CA MET A 218 -3.86 2.15 0.00
C MET A 218 -4.32 2.03 1.45
N SER A 219 -4.09 0.88 2.06
CA SER A 219 -4.21 0.67 3.48
C SER A 219 -2.94 0.04 4.08
N ASN A 220 -2.93 -0.24 5.38
CA ASN A 220 -1.81 -0.86 6.08
C ASN A 220 -1.81 -2.39 5.99
N LEU A 221 -0.90 -3.03 6.72
CA LEU A 221 -0.73 -4.49 6.76
C LEU A 221 -2.02 -5.25 7.14
N CYS A 222 -2.84 -4.68 8.03
CA CYS A 222 -4.10 -5.29 8.51
C CYS A 222 -5.36 -4.66 7.89
N SER A 223 -5.23 -3.71 6.97
CA SER A 223 -6.32 -3.08 6.19
C SER A 223 -7.28 -2.18 6.98
N GLU A 224 -6.86 -1.62 8.13
CA GLU A 224 -7.70 -0.75 8.97
C GLU A 224 -7.34 0.75 8.91
N ILE A 225 -6.19 1.11 8.29
CA ILE A 225 -5.74 2.51 8.23
C ILE A 225 -6.01 3.09 6.85
N LEU A 226 -6.77 4.17 6.81
CA LEU A 226 -7.21 4.85 5.59
C LEU A 226 -6.88 6.33 5.72
N GLN A 227 -5.74 6.77 5.18
CA GLN A 227 -5.25 8.14 5.26
C GLN A 227 -4.64 8.60 3.94
N VAL A 228 -4.49 9.91 3.81
CA VAL A 228 -3.87 10.57 2.65
C VAL A 228 -2.36 10.63 2.81
N GLN A 229 -1.64 10.28 1.75
CA GLN A 229 -0.19 10.38 1.64
C GLN A 229 0.21 11.54 0.71
N GLU A 230 1.36 12.13 0.99
CA GLU A 230 2.04 13.09 0.13
C GLU A 230 3.33 12.44 -0.39
N PRO A 231 3.53 12.31 -1.72
CA PRO A 231 4.70 11.64 -2.25
C PRO A 231 6.00 12.39 -1.95
N SER A 232 7.07 11.64 -1.67
CA SER A 232 8.43 12.17 -1.58
C SER A 232 9.09 12.18 -2.95
N ALA A 233 10.01 13.13 -3.16
CA ALA A 233 10.89 13.17 -4.31
C ALA A 233 12.36 13.00 -3.88
N TYR A 234 13.16 12.40 -4.74
CA TYR A 234 14.56 12.05 -4.43
C TYR A 234 15.51 12.52 -5.52
N ASN A 235 16.73 12.84 -5.13
CA ASN A 235 17.85 13.09 -6.03
C ASN A 235 18.52 11.76 -6.43
N GLU A 236 19.36 11.76 -7.47
CA GLU A 236 20.10 10.58 -7.94
C GLU A 236 21.00 9.94 -6.87
N ASP A 237 21.47 10.73 -5.91
CA ASP A 237 22.26 10.26 -4.75
C ASP A 237 21.41 9.68 -3.61
N LEU A 238 20.11 9.51 -3.84
CA LEU A 238 19.11 9.04 -2.88
C LEU A 238 18.84 10.01 -1.71
N THR A 239 19.33 11.23 -1.75
CA THR A 239 18.90 12.28 -0.82
C THR A 239 17.49 12.75 -1.17
N TYR A 240 16.76 13.29 -0.19
CA TYR A 240 15.43 13.84 -0.44
C TYR A 240 15.53 15.19 -1.15
N ALA A 241 14.94 15.31 -2.34
CA ALA A 241 14.66 16.59 -2.98
C ALA A 241 13.42 17.23 -2.36
N HIS A 242 12.43 16.41 -1.98
CA HIS A 242 11.25 16.80 -1.22
C HIS A 242 10.89 15.69 -0.24
N VAL A 243 10.69 16.04 1.02
CA VAL A 243 10.18 15.09 2.02
C VAL A 243 8.67 15.19 2.04
N GLY A 244 8.00 14.20 1.45
CA GLY A 244 6.57 14.03 1.52
C GLY A 244 6.10 13.59 2.90
N ARG A 245 4.83 13.17 2.98
CA ARG A 245 4.24 12.64 4.20
C ARG A 245 3.63 11.28 3.92
N ASP A 246 4.34 10.24 4.31
CA ASP A 246 3.82 8.88 4.38
C ASP A 246 2.84 8.74 5.56
N ILE A 247 2.55 7.54 6.03
CA ILE A 247 1.62 7.33 7.15
C ILE A 247 2.32 6.53 8.25
N SER A 248 2.19 7.02 9.48
CA SER A 248 2.46 6.26 10.70
C SER A 248 1.19 6.26 11.54
N CYS A 249 0.90 5.15 12.22
CA CYS A 249 -0.30 5.05 13.03
C CYS A 249 -0.03 4.27 14.32
N ASN A 250 -0.54 4.82 15.43
CA ASN A 250 -0.54 4.19 16.73
C ASN A 250 -1.88 3.53 16.97
N LEU A 251 -1.86 2.24 17.27
CA LEU A 251 -3.07 1.43 17.46
C LEU A 251 -3.24 1.00 18.91
N GLY A 252 -4.47 1.10 19.40
CA GLY A 252 -4.91 0.55 20.65
C GLY A 252 -6.23 -0.22 20.49
N SER A 253 -6.58 -1.05 21.44
CA SER A 253 -7.89 -1.70 21.47
C SER A 253 -8.43 -1.76 22.90
N LEU A 254 -9.73 -1.53 23.03
CA LEU A 254 -10.44 -1.56 24.30
C LEU A 254 -11.37 -2.76 24.35
N ASN A 255 -11.36 -3.46 25.48
CA ASN A 255 -12.43 -4.39 25.80
C ASN A 255 -13.66 -3.58 26.22
N ILE A 256 -14.66 -3.48 25.35
CA ILE A 256 -15.84 -2.65 25.56
C ILE A 256 -16.55 -2.98 26.89
N ALA A 257 -16.74 -4.25 27.22
CA ALA A 257 -17.41 -4.65 28.45
C ALA A 257 -16.68 -4.11 29.69
N LYS A 258 -15.34 -4.25 29.72
CA LYS A 258 -14.54 -3.72 30.82
C LYS A 258 -14.46 -2.20 30.87
N ALA A 259 -14.43 -1.57 29.71
CA ALA A 259 -14.43 -0.11 29.60
C ALA A 259 -15.76 0.50 30.07
N MET A 260 -16.88 -0.16 29.80
CA MET A 260 -18.20 0.24 30.28
C MET A 260 -18.31 0.17 31.80
N ASP A 261 -17.79 -0.92 32.44
CA ASP A 261 -17.78 -1.10 33.89
C ASP A 261 -16.91 -0.04 34.59
N GLY A 262 -15.77 0.35 33.98
CA GLY A 262 -14.82 1.31 34.52
C GLY A 262 -15.08 2.79 34.18
N GLY A 263 -16.14 3.10 33.47
CA GLY A 263 -16.43 4.45 32.94
C GLY A 263 -15.81 4.66 31.57
N LEU A 264 -16.61 4.43 30.51
CA LEU A 264 -16.17 4.43 29.11
C LEU A 264 -15.46 5.74 28.71
N GLY A 265 -16.02 6.91 29.10
CA GLY A 265 -15.44 8.21 28.76
C GLY A 265 -14.02 8.39 29.29
N HIS A 266 -13.78 8.07 30.55
CA HIS A 266 -12.44 8.14 31.17
C HIS A 266 -11.47 7.15 30.54
N THR A 267 -11.93 5.93 30.23
CA THR A 267 -11.11 4.90 29.60
C THR A 267 -10.68 5.32 28.20
N VAL A 268 -11.59 5.84 27.38
CA VAL A 268 -11.30 6.33 26.02
C VAL A 268 -10.34 7.53 26.07
N GLU A 269 -10.60 8.51 26.94
CA GLU A 269 -9.72 9.67 27.09
C GLU A 269 -8.29 9.25 27.48
N THR A 270 -8.15 8.33 28.43
CA THR A 270 -6.85 7.83 28.85
C THR A 270 -6.13 7.11 27.72
N ALA A 271 -6.85 6.28 26.95
CA ALA A 271 -6.29 5.57 25.81
C ALA A 271 -5.80 6.54 24.70
N ILE A 272 -6.60 7.57 24.37
CA ILE A 272 -6.21 8.59 23.39
C ILE A 272 -4.97 9.34 23.88
N ARG A 273 -4.93 9.79 25.13
CA ARG A 273 -3.75 10.46 25.71
C ARG A 273 -2.50 9.57 25.65
N ALA A 274 -2.64 8.28 25.95
CA ALA A 274 -1.52 7.33 25.88
C ALA A 274 -1.01 7.16 24.44
N LEU A 275 -1.90 7.03 23.45
CA LEU A 275 -1.54 6.90 22.02
C LEU A 275 -0.90 8.18 21.48
N THR A 276 -1.39 9.35 21.86
CA THR A 276 -0.80 10.65 21.52
C THR A 276 0.61 10.75 22.10
N SER A 277 0.79 10.39 23.38
CA SER A 277 2.12 10.38 24.00
C SER A 277 3.11 9.44 23.32
N VAL A 278 2.64 8.29 22.79
CA VAL A 278 3.46 7.40 21.95
C VAL A 278 3.95 8.14 20.69
N ALA A 279 3.07 8.87 20.01
CA ALA A 279 3.46 9.66 18.82
C ALA A 279 4.50 10.73 19.17
N GLU A 280 4.29 11.47 20.25
CA GLU A 280 5.17 12.57 20.70
C GLU A 280 6.57 12.09 21.12
N HIS A 281 6.68 10.88 21.67
CA HIS A 281 7.94 10.30 22.12
C HIS A 281 8.62 9.39 21.10
N THR A 282 8.06 9.28 19.89
CA THR A 282 8.60 8.46 18.80
C THR A 282 9.39 9.32 17.83
N SER A 283 10.63 8.91 17.53
CA SER A 283 11.48 9.60 16.56
C SER A 283 12.06 8.61 15.53
N ILE A 284 11.55 8.69 14.29
CA ILE A 284 11.93 7.77 13.19
C ILE A 284 12.82 8.51 12.18
N ASN A 285 14.02 8.87 12.61
CA ASN A 285 14.95 9.67 11.78
C ASN A 285 15.45 8.94 10.52
N ALA A 286 15.40 7.60 10.51
CA ALA A 286 15.87 6.82 9.36
C ALA A 286 14.94 6.92 8.13
N VAL A 287 13.68 7.31 8.33
CA VAL A 287 12.68 7.49 7.27
C VAL A 287 11.98 8.85 7.47
N PRO A 288 12.53 9.93 6.91
CA PRO A 288 12.03 11.29 7.12
C PRO A 288 10.56 11.51 6.80
N SER A 289 10.00 10.87 5.77
CA SER A 289 8.58 10.95 5.42
C SER A 289 7.65 10.35 6.50
N ILE A 290 8.10 9.28 7.15
CA ILE A 290 7.39 8.67 8.29
C ILE A 290 7.56 9.53 9.54
N ARG A 291 8.75 10.10 9.78
CA ARG A 291 8.95 11.05 10.88
C ARG A 291 7.99 12.23 10.77
N ARG A 292 7.91 12.84 9.58
CA ARG A 292 6.99 13.95 9.30
C ARG A 292 5.52 13.53 9.53
N ALA A 293 5.12 12.33 9.07
CA ALA A 293 3.78 11.80 9.28
C ALA A 293 3.44 11.65 10.77
N ASN A 294 4.40 11.20 11.58
CA ASN A 294 4.22 11.04 13.01
C ASN A 294 4.15 12.39 13.75
N GLU A 295 5.03 13.35 13.38
CA GLU A 295 5.09 14.67 14.00
C GLU A 295 3.89 15.58 13.65
N GLU A 296 3.41 15.53 12.41
CA GLU A 296 2.32 16.39 11.92
C GLU A 296 0.93 15.74 12.05
N GLY A 297 0.84 14.42 11.91
CA GLY A 297 -0.42 13.70 11.79
C GLY A 297 -0.94 13.16 13.11
N HIS A 298 -0.08 12.72 14.04
CA HIS A 298 -0.43 12.05 15.29
C HIS A 298 -1.54 11.01 15.14
N ALA A 299 -1.50 10.25 14.03
CA ALA A 299 -2.58 9.33 13.69
C ALA A 299 -2.72 8.23 14.73
N ILE A 300 -3.94 8.00 15.17
CA ILE A 300 -4.31 6.98 16.16
C ILE A 300 -5.52 6.18 15.66
N GLY A 301 -5.58 4.90 16.07
CA GLY A 301 -6.73 4.01 15.93
C GLY A 301 -7.05 3.38 17.27
N LEU A 302 -8.34 3.42 17.68
CA LEU A 302 -8.80 2.90 18.94
C LEU A 302 -10.06 2.05 18.76
#